data_1b94d2576ff801aef86542e5f535c3fc
#
_entry.id   1b94d2576ff801aef86542e5f535c3fc
#
_cell.length_a   1.000
_cell.length_b   1.000
_cell.length_c   1.000
_cell.angle_alpha   90.00
_cell.angle_beta   90.00
_cell.angle_gamma   90.00
#
_symmetry.space_group_name_H-M   'P 1'
#
loop_
_entity.id
_entity.type
_entity.pdbx_description
1 polymer ?
#
loop_
_entity_poly.entity_id
_entity_poly.type
_entity_poly.pdbx_seq_one_letter_code
_entity_poly.pdbx_strand_id
1 'polypeptide(L)'
;MEKQIEEKTNLSGIKNLLENVNIVQNKYDDIAEITGEKFNIFGVLNLTSNEVRTHSAFIGELLNSRGSHGLKDIPLKFFIRILEEKFIPNEVDESEKIIHSDKFKFNTETAITTVEKTIKKLNEDKTEGGRIDIIIEDNSRKNALIIENKIYAGEQENQLIRYYNYSKENFQKEAPILYLTLDGSSPTSGKGLIEKEHYFNISYKEDIINWLELCIKEASDKPMLREVIKQYIYLIKKLTGQTINKKMSDEIQNIILNNYSAAEQITKEFEKVKYKILGNIRTKLVDKLVTELGSKYNVIKAKEKVGEKNSGVWLGLKEYQNSGIYFGIEPFNGKGNVRNELFYGILDLGNNHNSIFRNHNFKCEGWWRDVQLFENLEGFKNNRINFNDSELISYLGQNPKKQVELIETVAKQMIDFIKLREDFLINIYKEINEINNN
;
A
#
# COMPACT_ATOMS: atom_id res chain seq x y z
N MET A 1 -4.71 -46.68 20.84
CA MET A 1 -3.23 -46.69 20.86
C MET A 1 -2.66 -46.05 19.59
N GLU A 2 -3.07 -46.44 18.38
CA GLU A 2 -2.62 -45.83 17.13
C GLU A 2 -2.89 -44.33 17.04
N LYS A 3 -4.07 -43.82 17.32
CA LYS A 3 -4.39 -42.38 17.34
C LYS A 3 -3.52 -41.57 18.31
N GLN A 4 -3.15 -42.13 19.46
CA GLN A 4 -2.29 -41.44 20.43
C GLN A 4 -0.81 -41.43 19.98
N ILE A 5 -0.38 -42.41 19.19
CA ILE A 5 0.95 -42.48 18.62
C ILE A 5 1.03 -41.50 17.45
N GLU A 6 0.03 -41.43 16.59
CA GLU A 6 -0.08 -40.49 15.49
C GLU A 6 -0.11 -39.03 15.98
N GLU A 7 -0.89 -38.70 17.02
CA GLU A 7 -0.90 -37.36 17.64
C GLU A 7 0.45 -36.98 18.26
N LYS A 8 1.16 -37.89 18.92
CA LYS A 8 2.49 -37.65 19.48
C LYS A 8 3.54 -37.44 18.40
N THR A 9 3.50 -38.19 17.32
CA THR A 9 4.44 -38.06 16.17
C THR A 9 4.23 -36.76 15.45
N ASN A 10 2.97 -36.33 15.32
CA ASN A 10 2.58 -35.09 14.67
C ASN A 10 3.00 -33.85 15.48
N LEU A 11 2.83 -33.87 16.80
CA LEU A 11 3.27 -32.80 17.70
C LEU A 11 4.81 -32.64 17.70
N SER A 12 5.54 -33.76 17.63
CA SER A 12 7.01 -33.73 17.48
C SER A 12 7.45 -33.12 16.17
N GLY A 13 6.77 -33.43 15.05
CA GLY A 13 7.06 -32.85 13.74
C GLY A 13 6.83 -31.33 13.70
N ILE A 14 5.73 -30.86 14.31
CA ILE A 14 5.45 -29.42 14.43
C ILE A 14 6.53 -28.71 15.26
N LYS A 15 6.93 -29.29 16.38
CA LYS A 15 7.98 -28.73 17.24
C LYS A 15 9.30 -28.61 16.49
N ASN A 16 9.73 -29.68 15.82
CA ASN A 16 10.93 -29.68 15.01
C ASN A 16 10.89 -28.63 13.87
N LEU A 17 9.75 -28.49 13.19
CA LEU A 17 9.59 -27.48 12.15
C LEU A 17 9.79 -26.08 12.71
N LEU A 18 9.15 -25.73 13.82
CA LEU A 18 9.27 -24.42 14.45
C LEU A 18 10.68 -24.15 14.97
N GLU A 19 11.35 -25.14 15.57
CA GLU A 19 12.73 -25.03 16.04
C GLU A 19 13.70 -24.78 14.86
N ASN A 20 13.58 -25.54 13.77
CA ASN A 20 14.43 -25.37 12.59
C ASN A 20 14.20 -24.01 11.90
N VAL A 21 12.96 -23.56 11.77
CA VAL A 21 12.65 -22.23 11.23
C VAL A 21 13.26 -21.14 12.12
N ASN A 22 13.15 -21.27 13.45
CA ASN A 22 13.73 -20.30 14.39
C ASN A 22 15.26 -20.24 14.31
N ILE A 23 15.94 -21.38 14.15
CA ILE A 23 17.39 -21.44 13.95
C ILE A 23 17.78 -20.67 12.70
N VAL A 24 17.07 -20.85 11.58
CA VAL A 24 17.34 -20.13 10.33
C VAL A 24 17.08 -18.64 10.51
N GLN A 25 16.00 -18.24 11.16
CA GLN A 25 15.69 -16.84 11.43
C GLN A 25 16.78 -16.17 12.26
N ASN A 26 17.17 -16.77 13.38
CA ASN A 26 18.23 -16.24 14.25
C ASN A 26 19.57 -16.09 13.48
N LYS A 27 19.95 -17.10 12.69
CA LYS A 27 21.15 -17.03 11.84
C LYS A 27 21.15 -15.79 10.93
N TYR A 28 20.03 -15.51 10.28
CA TYR A 28 19.95 -14.35 9.37
C TYR A 28 19.78 -13.03 10.12
N ASP A 29 19.18 -13.03 11.30
CA ASP A 29 19.13 -11.87 12.19
C ASP A 29 20.53 -11.49 12.70
N ASP A 30 21.34 -12.47 13.08
CA ASP A 30 22.74 -12.27 13.49
C ASP A 30 23.57 -11.73 12.31
N ILE A 31 23.37 -12.27 11.10
CA ILE A 31 24.04 -11.75 9.89
C ILE A 31 23.64 -10.28 9.65
N ALA A 32 22.36 -9.96 9.72
CA ALA A 32 21.86 -8.60 9.52
C ALA A 32 22.39 -7.62 10.58
N GLU A 33 22.63 -8.10 11.80
CA GLU A 33 23.25 -7.31 12.86
C GLU A 33 24.72 -7.05 12.60
N ILE A 34 25.48 -8.10 12.27
CA ILE A 34 26.91 -8.01 11.95
C ILE A 34 27.18 -7.15 10.71
N THR A 35 26.33 -7.26 9.68
CA THR A 35 26.46 -6.48 8.45
C THR A 35 25.92 -5.06 8.55
N GLY A 36 25.18 -4.74 9.62
CA GLY A 36 24.54 -3.44 9.81
C GLY A 36 23.28 -3.22 8.96
N GLU A 37 22.73 -4.26 8.34
CA GLU A 37 21.51 -4.18 7.51
C GLU A 37 20.26 -3.74 8.29
N LYS A 38 20.29 -3.87 9.64
CA LYS A 38 19.22 -3.35 10.51
C LYS A 38 19.16 -1.83 10.53
N PHE A 39 20.29 -1.14 10.25
CA PHE A 39 20.33 0.31 10.17
C PHE A 39 19.94 0.78 8.76
N ASN A 40 18.94 1.67 8.68
CA ASN A 40 18.55 2.29 7.42
C ASN A 40 18.26 3.78 7.65
N ILE A 41 19.01 4.66 6.97
CA ILE A 41 18.91 6.10 7.15
C ILE A 41 17.50 6.64 6.83
N PHE A 42 16.83 6.09 5.83
CA PHE A 42 15.46 6.50 5.48
C PHE A 42 14.46 6.13 6.59
N GLY A 43 14.71 5.02 7.30
CA GLY A 43 13.91 4.64 8.47
C GLY A 43 14.13 5.59 9.65
N VAL A 44 15.38 5.90 9.95
CA VAL A 44 15.77 6.82 11.05
C VAL A 44 15.17 8.22 10.84
N LEU A 45 15.12 8.70 9.59
CA LEU A 45 14.59 10.01 9.23
C LEU A 45 13.06 10.03 9.01
N ASN A 46 12.35 8.92 9.21
CA ASN A 46 10.91 8.78 8.91
C ASN A 46 10.53 9.11 7.46
N LEU A 47 11.40 8.76 6.52
CA LEU A 47 11.24 9.02 5.08
C LEU A 47 10.89 7.76 4.27
N THR A 48 10.53 6.66 4.91
CA THR A 48 10.36 5.34 4.26
C THR A 48 9.31 5.28 3.17
N SER A 49 8.25 6.08 3.27
CA SER A 49 7.13 6.09 2.31
C SER A 49 6.83 7.46 1.72
N ASN A 50 7.75 8.40 1.85
CA ASN A 50 7.55 9.73 1.31
C ASN A 50 7.85 9.73 -0.20
N GLU A 51 6.80 9.78 -1.04
CA GLU A 51 6.92 9.71 -2.50
C GLU A 51 7.81 10.81 -3.06
N VAL A 52 7.60 12.05 -2.63
CA VAL A 52 8.30 13.23 -3.16
C VAL A 52 9.73 13.32 -2.65
N ARG A 53 9.90 13.41 -1.32
CA ARG A 53 11.21 13.72 -0.69
C ARG A 53 12.18 12.57 -0.68
N THR A 54 11.69 11.33 -0.83
CA THR A 54 12.53 10.14 -0.83
C THR A 54 12.60 9.52 -2.21
N HIS A 55 11.48 9.01 -2.70
CA HIS A 55 11.49 8.15 -3.87
C HIS A 55 11.70 8.94 -5.16
N SER A 56 10.87 9.95 -5.43
CA SER A 56 11.04 10.78 -6.64
C SER A 56 12.34 11.56 -6.61
N ALA A 57 12.74 12.10 -5.44
CA ALA A 57 13.99 12.82 -5.30
C ALA A 57 15.21 11.91 -5.55
N PHE A 58 15.25 10.72 -4.96
CA PHE A 58 16.39 9.81 -5.10
C PHE A 58 16.51 9.22 -6.51
N ILE A 59 15.37 8.79 -7.08
CA ILE A 59 15.32 8.28 -8.46
C ILE A 59 15.69 9.40 -9.44
N GLY A 60 15.10 10.59 -9.28
CA GLY A 60 15.36 11.74 -10.13
C GLY A 60 16.82 12.19 -10.08
N GLU A 61 17.48 12.17 -8.90
CA GLU A 61 18.89 12.47 -8.76
C GLU A 61 19.76 11.47 -9.51
N LEU A 62 19.50 10.16 -9.39
CA LEU A 62 20.25 9.13 -10.11
C LEU A 62 20.00 9.16 -11.63
N LEU A 63 18.81 9.54 -12.08
CA LEU A 63 18.49 9.67 -13.51
C LEU A 63 19.03 10.97 -14.13
N ASN A 64 19.48 11.90 -13.30
CA ASN A 64 20.01 13.17 -13.78
C ASN A 64 21.48 13.01 -14.23
N SER A 65 21.75 13.16 -15.53
CA SER A 65 23.11 13.06 -16.08
C SER A 65 24.10 14.06 -15.46
N ARG A 66 23.59 15.14 -14.84
CA ARG A 66 24.35 16.18 -14.13
C ARG A 66 24.21 16.08 -12.61
N GLY A 67 23.66 14.96 -12.11
CA GLY A 67 23.46 14.72 -10.69
C GLY A 67 24.77 14.66 -9.91
N SER A 68 24.67 14.89 -8.59
CA SER A 68 25.82 14.90 -7.69
C SER A 68 26.47 13.52 -7.50
N HIS A 69 25.83 12.45 -7.98
CA HIS A 69 26.33 11.07 -7.89
C HIS A 69 27.62 10.82 -8.71
N GLY A 70 27.96 11.68 -9.66
CA GLY A 70 29.21 11.62 -10.40
C GLY A 70 29.35 10.43 -11.37
N LEU A 71 28.27 9.75 -11.71
CA LEU A 71 28.21 8.64 -12.69
C LEU A 71 27.76 9.13 -14.09
N LYS A 72 27.62 10.46 -14.27
CA LYS A 72 27.13 11.08 -15.52
C LYS A 72 25.79 10.48 -15.95
N ASP A 73 25.68 10.06 -17.21
CA ASP A 73 24.45 9.50 -17.78
C ASP A 73 24.35 7.96 -17.69
N ILE A 74 25.31 7.30 -17.05
CA ILE A 74 25.33 5.84 -16.95
C ILE A 74 24.09 5.28 -16.26
N PRO A 75 23.62 5.84 -15.12
CA PRO A 75 22.39 5.34 -14.50
C PRO A 75 21.16 5.47 -15.42
N LEU A 76 21.06 6.57 -16.18
CA LEU A 76 19.98 6.75 -17.14
C LEU A 76 20.07 5.75 -18.31
N LYS A 77 21.27 5.49 -18.82
CA LYS A 77 21.48 4.42 -19.83
C LYS A 77 21.06 3.05 -19.34
N PHE A 78 21.38 2.71 -18.09
CA PHE A 78 20.92 1.45 -17.50
C PHE A 78 19.40 1.38 -17.37
N PHE A 79 18.78 2.50 -16.96
CA PHE A 79 17.33 2.58 -16.82
C PHE A 79 16.63 2.37 -18.16
N ILE A 80 17.06 3.09 -19.21
CA ILE A 80 16.53 2.94 -20.57
C ILE A 80 16.70 1.50 -21.06
N ARG A 81 17.86 0.87 -20.85
CA ARG A 81 18.10 -0.52 -21.25
C ARG A 81 17.09 -1.47 -20.58
N ILE A 82 16.79 -1.31 -19.29
CA ILE A 82 15.80 -2.14 -18.60
C ILE A 82 14.40 -1.95 -19.22
N LEU A 83 14.02 -0.73 -19.58
CA LEU A 83 12.75 -0.47 -20.26
C LEU A 83 12.71 -1.13 -21.63
N GLU A 84 13.77 -1.06 -22.41
CA GLU A 84 13.89 -1.72 -23.70
C GLU A 84 13.80 -3.23 -23.57
N GLU A 85 14.56 -3.83 -22.65
CA GLU A 85 14.54 -5.28 -22.37
C GLU A 85 13.14 -5.76 -21.93
N LYS A 86 12.39 -4.94 -21.20
CA LYS A 86 11.05 -5.29 -20.69
C LYS A 86 9.94 -5.13 -21.75
N PHE A 87 10.00 -4.07 -22.55
CA PHE A 87 8.88 -3.67 -23.39
C PHE A 87 9.10 -3.88 -24.88
N ILE A 88 10.32 -4.20 -25.33
CA ILE A 88 10.62 -4.52 -26.71
C ILE A 88 10.72 -6.05 -26.84
N PRO A 89 9.76 -6.72 -27.50
CA PRO A 89 9.77 -8.17 -27.62
C PRO A 89 10.98 -8.66 -28.42
N ASN A 90 11.62 -9.74 -27.93
CA ASN A 90 12.75 -10.37 -28.64
C ASN A 90 12.34 -11.12 -29.92
N GLU A 91 11.05 -11.46 -30.08
CA GLU A 91 10.52 -12.35 -31.10
C GLU A 91 9.66 -11.65 -32.18
N VAL A 92 9.72 -10.32 -32.30
CA VAL A 92 9.01 -9.56 -33.33
C VAL A 92 9.88 -9.24 -34.53
N ASP A 93 9.22 -9.00 -35.69
CA ASP A 93 9.85 -8.55 -36.94
C ASP A 93 10.71 -7.29 -36.73
N GLU A 94 11.81 -7.15 -37.47
CA GLU A 94 12.73 -6.00 -37.36
C GLU A 94 12.04 -4.63 -37.50
N SER A 95 10.98 -4.58 -38.33
CA SER A 95 10.18 -3.35 -38.47
C SER A 95 9.40 -2.96 -37.22
N GLU A 96 8.82 -3.92 -36.50
CA GLU A 96 8.14 -3.69 -35.23
C GLU A 96 9.13 -3.39 -34.12
N LYS A 97 10.30 -4.04 -34.10
CA LYS A 97 11.38 -3.72 -33.16
C LYS A 97 11.81 -2.25 -33.28
N ILE A 98 11.93 -1.73 -34.49
CA ILE A 98 12.32 -0.33 -34.74
C ILE A 98 11.26 0.63 -34.17
N ILE A 99 9.97 0.36 -34.37
CA ILE A 99 8.87 1.21 -33.87
C ILE A 99 8.87 1.22 -32.33
N HIS A 100 9.06 0.09 -31.69
CA HIS A 100 9.09 0.00 -30.22
C HIS A 100 10.37 0.56 -29.60
N SER A 101 11.54 0.35 -30.24
CA SER A 101 12.82 0.92 -29.76
C SER A 101 12.86 2.44 -29.86
N ASP A 102 12.14 3.01 -30.81
CA ASP A 102 12.08 4.48 -30.99
C ASP A 102 11.36 5.21 -29.83
N LYS A 103 10.53 4.50 -29.04
CA LYS A 103 9.82 5.08 -27.89
C LYS A 103 10.75 5.42 -26.72
N PHE A 104 11.79 4.61 -26.50
CA PHE A 104 12.76 4.83 -25.42
C PHE A 104 14.08 5.43 -25.93
N LYS A 105 14.16 5.78 -27.19
CA LYS A 105 15.37 6.38 -27.79
C LYS A 105 15.60 7.78 -27.27
N PHE A 106 16.70 7.99 -26.56
CA PHE A 106 16.94 9.18 -25.78
C PHE A 106 18.42 9.61 -25.83
N ASN A 107 18.68 10.90 -25.92
CA ASN A 107 20.04 11.42 -25.75
C ASN A 107 20.33 11.59 -24.25
N THR A 108 20.94 10.57 -23.65
CA THR A 108 21.20 10.52 -22.22
C THR A 108 22.24 11.50 -21.73
N GLU A 109 23.22 11.85 -22.58
CA GLU A 109 24.33 12.75 -22.19
C GLU A 109 23.89 14.19 -21.93
N THR A 110 22.87 14.63 -22.65
CA THR A 110 22.35 16.00 -22.55
C THR A 110 21.02 16.08 -21.83
N ALA A 111 20.51 14.95 -21.38
CA ALA A 111 19.23 14.87 -20.69
C ALA A 111 19.21 15.68 -19.39
N ILE A 112 18.07 16.33 -19.14
CA ILE A 112 17.79 17.08 -17.92
C ILE A 112 16.63 16.40 -17.21
N THR A 113 16.85 16.03 -15.95
CA THR A 113 15.83 15.47 -15.09
C THR A 113 15.27 16.55 -14.17
N THR A 114 13.95 16.68 -14.13
CA THR A 114 13.23 17.58 -13.23
C THR A 114 12.27 16.79 -12.38
N VAL A 115 12.34 16.97 -11.07
CA VAL A 115 11.42 16.37 -10.09
C VAL A 115 10.35 17.41 -9.75
N GLU A 116 9.10 16.96 -9.56
CA GLU A 116 7.97 17.81 -9.16
C GLU A 116 7.70 18.97 -10.14
N LYS A 117 7.79 18.71 -11.46
CA LYS A 117 7.58 19.73 -12.48
C LYS A 117 6.11 20.15 -12.58
N THR A 118 5.82 21.38 -12.19
CA THR A 118 4.50 21.99 -12.45
C THR A 118 4.36 22.29 -13.95
N ILE A 119 3.30 21.79 -14.59
CA ILE A 119 3.08 21.92 -16.04
C ILE A 119 2.12 23.08 -16.39
N LYS A 120 0.97 23.14 -15.76
CA LYS A 120 -0.01 24.23 -15.86
C LYS A 120 -0.89 24.21 -14.61
N LYS A 121 -1.72 25.24 -14.39
CA LYS A 121 -2.79 25.18 -13.40
C LYS A 121 -3.83 24.14 -13.86
N LEU A 122 -4.34 23.37 -12.90
CA LEU A 122 -5.35 22.35 -13.16
C LEU A 122 -6.62 23.02 -13.73
N ASN A 123 -7.11 22.53 -14.88
CA ASN A 123 -8.36 22.97 -15.48
C ASN A 123 -9.59 22.34 -14.77
N GLU A 124 -10.80 22.83 -15.08
CA GLU A 124 -12.05 22.35 -14.44
C GLU A 124 -12.32 20.88 -14.73
N ASP A 125 -12.05 20.42 -15.94
CA ASP A 125 -12.25 19.03 -16.37
C ASP A 125 -11.13 18.08 -15.92
N LYS A 126 -10.09 18.61 -15.25
CA LYS A 126 -8.92 17.88 -14.78
C LYS A 126 -8.20 17.07 -15.88
N THR A 127 -8.23 17.56 -17.11
CA THR A 127 -7.56 16.95 -18.27
C THR A 127 -6.26 17.63 -18.64
N GLU A 128 -5.99 18.83 -18.08
CA GLU A 128 -4.76 19.58 -18.25
C GLU A 128 -4.24 20.10 -16.91
N GLY A 129 -2.92 20.33 -16.86
CA GLY A 129 -2.26 20.93 -15.70
C GLY A 129 -1.88 19.91 -14.64
N GLY A 130 -1.44 20.41 -13.48
CA GLY A 130 -0.95 19.61 -12.37
C GLY A 130 0.57 19.55 -12.28
N ARG A 131 1.10 18.48 -11.70
CA ARG A 131 2.52 18.33 -11.41
C ARG A 131 2.97 16.92 -11.74
N ILE A 132 4.04 16.80 -12.51
CA ILE A 132 4.69 15.55 -12.90
C ILE A 132 5.74 15.21 -11.84
N ASP A 133 5.73 13.98 -11.33
CA ASP A 133 6.67 13.57 -10.29
C ASP A 133 8.11 13.58 -10.76
N ILE A 134 8.40 12.96 -11.91
CA ILE A 134 9.73 13.01 -12.54
C ILE A 134 9.55 13.14 -14.06
N ILE A 135 10.23 14.05 -14.67
CA ILE A 135 10.34 14.16 -16.13
C ILE A 135 11.82 14.24 -16.55
N ILE A 136 12.17 13.50 -17.57
CA ILE A 136 13.49 13.51 -18.19
C ILE A 136 13.30 14.04 -19.59
N GLU A 137 14.00 15.11 -19.94
CA GLU A 137 13.89 15.80 -21.22
C GLU A 137 15.26 15.82 -21.91
N ASP A 138 15.31 15.48 -23.19
CA ASP A 138 16.55 15.71 -23.94
C ASP A 138 16.78 17.23 -24.20
N ASN A 139 18.03 17.61 -24.49
CA ASN A 139 18.39 19.00 -24.62
C ASN A 139 17.70 19.72 -25.81
N SER A 140 17.20 18.98 -26.78
CA SER A 140 16.44 19.49 -27.90
C SER A 140 14.95 19.59 -27.68
N ARG A 141 14.46 19.11 -26.54
CA ARG A 141 13.04 18.90 -26.20
C ARG A 141 12.27 18.08 -27.23
N LYS A 142 12.99 17.25 -27.98
CA LYS A 142 12.36 16.37 -28.98
C LYS A 142 11.73 15.16 -28.34
N ASN A 143 12.41 14.59 -27.34
CA ASN A 143 11.96 13.42 -26.62
C ASN A 143 11.90 13.71 -25.11
N ALA A 144 10.97 13.08 -24.44
CA ALA A 144 10.89 13.09 -22.99
C ALA A 144 10.45 11.71 -22.47
N LEU A 145 10.68 11.47 -21.19
CA LEU A 145 10.20 10.32 -20.44
C LEU A 145 9.57 10.85 -19.17
N ILE A 146 8.33 10.46 -18.92
CA ILE A 146 7.56 10.89 -17.74
C ILE A 146 7.42 9.72 -16.80
N ILE A 147 7.65 9.93 -15.50
CA ILE A 147 7.45 8.91 -14.46
C ILE A 147 6.44 9.46 -13.46
N GLU A 148 5.34 8.75 -13.29
CA GLU A 148 4.39 8.92 -12.20
C GLU A 148 4.69 7.90 -11.13
N ASN A 149 4.99 8.36 -9.93
CA ASN A 149 5.48 7.56 -8.82
C ASN A 149 4.40 7.35 -7.75
N LYS A 150 4.09 6.09 -7.46
CA LYS A 150 3.07 5.70 -6.47
C LYS A 150 3.63 4.69 -5.47
N ILE A 151 3.73 5.10 -4.21
CA ILE A 151 4.05 4.19 -3.09
C ILE A 151 2.75 3.81 -2.37
N TYR A 152 2.04 4.79 -1.81
CA TYR A 152 0.77 4.59 -1.10
C TYR A 152 -0.27 5.66 -1.41
N ALA A 153 0.10 6.73 -2.14
CA ALA A 153 -0.87 7.75 -2.53
C ALA A 153 -1.90 7.18 -3.50
N GLY A 154 -3.15 7.59 -3.33
CA GLY A 154 -4.21 7.28 -4.29
C GLY A 154 -3.99 7.99 -5.63
N GLU A 155 -4.58 7.44 -6.67
CA GLU A 155 -4.59 8.07 -7.98
C GLU A 155 -5.44 9.35 -7.98
N GLN A 156 -4.97 10.35 -8.71
CA GLN A 156 -5.75 11.53 -9.01
C GLN A 156 -6.55 11.31 -10.30
N GLU A 157 -7.76 11.84 -10.33
CA GLU A 157 -8.62 11.76 -11.51
C GLU A 157 -7.91 12.35 -12.74
N ASN A 158 -7.93 11.61 -13.85
CA ASN A 158 -7.35 11.95 -15.14
C ASN A 158 -5.84 12.28 -15.12
N GLN A 159 -5.08 11.82 -14.14
CA GLN A 159 -3.67 12.17 -13.97
C GLN A 159 -2.82 11.79 -15.19
N LEU A 160 -2.91 10.56 -15.68
CA LEU A 160 -2.16 10.12 -16.85
C LEU A 160 -2.63 10.82 -18.13
N ILE A 161 -3.93 11.17 -18.24
CA ILE A 161 -4.46 11.93 -19.38
C ILE A 161 -3.83 13.33 -19.44
N ARG A 162 -3.65 14.00 -18.27
CA ARG A 162 -2.96 15.30 -18.21
C ARG A 162 -1.53 15.21 -18.71
N TYR A 163 -0.81 14.16 -18.34
CA TYR A 163 0.57 13.98 -18.77
C TYR A 163 0.67 13.64 -20.26
N TYR A 164 -0.26 12.84 -20.75
CA TYR A 164 -0.36 12.53 -22.17
C TYR A 164 -0.65 13.79 -23.01
N ASN A 165 -1.62 14.61 -22.60
CA ASN A 165 -1.93 15.87 -23.27
C ASN A 165 -0.74 16.84 -23.23
N TYR A 166 -0.09 16.97 -22.07
CA TYR A 166 1.14 17.76 -21.95
C TYR A 166 2.25 17.27 -22.88
N SER A 167 2.41 15.95 -22.98
CA SER A 167 3.40 15.34 -23.88
C SER A 167 3.17 15.72 -25.34
N LYS A 168 1.94 15.61 -25.82
CA LYS A 168 1.55 15.96 -27.21
C LYS A 168 1.79 17.44 -27.54
N GLU A 169 1.57 18.33 -26.59
CA GLU A 169 1.74 19.77 -26.81
C GLU A 169 3.21 20.22 -26.81
N ASN A 170 4.08 19.52 -26.08
CA ASN A 170 5.41 20.04 -25.76
C ASN A 170 6.56 19.28 -26.44
N PHE A 171 6.32 18.07 -26.98
CA PHE A 171 7.35 17.25 -27.60
C PHE A 171 6.99 16.87 -29.03
N GLN A 172 8.01 16.58 -29.84
CA GLN A 172 7.80 16.14 -31.22
C GLN A 172 7.25 14.71 -31.34
N LYS A 173 7.56 13.88 -30.34
CA LYS A 173 7.02 12.54 -30.18
C LYS A 173 6.32 12.46 -28.80
N GLU A 174 5.24 11.72 -28.75
CA GLU A 174 4.55 11.46 -27.49
C GLU A 174 5.51 10.82 -26.49
N ALA A 175 5.69 11.46 -25.34
CA ALA A 175 6.58 10.93 -24.30
C ALA A 175 5.93 9.72 -23.65
N PRO A 176 6.62 8.57 -23.57
CA PRO A 176 6.11 7.42 -22.81
C PRO A 176 5.94 7.82 -21.33
N ILE A 177 4.83 7.39 -20.74
CA ILE A 177 4.52 7.60 -19.33
C ILE A 177 4.79 6.31 -18.60
N LEU A 178 5.74 6.31 -17.69
CA LEU A 178 6.02 5.18 -16.80
C LEU A 178 5.16 5.32 -15.55
N TYR A 179 4.28 4.36 -15.32
CA TYR A 179 3.51 4.27 -14.10
C TYR A 179 4.23 3.34 -13.12
N LEU A 180 4.89 3.95 -12.14
CA LEU A 180 5.75 3.28 -11.17
C LEU A 180 4.99 3.00 -9.88
N THR A 181 4.76 1.72 -9.59
CA THR A 181 4.14 1.25 -8.34
C THR A 181 5.02 0.24 -7.62
N LEU A 182 4.67 -0.14 -6.39
CA LEU A 182 5.44 -1.13 -5.63
C LEU A 182 5.55 -2.48 -6.35
N ASP A 183 4.48 -2.93 -6.98
CA ASP A 183 4.33 -4.26 -7.59
C ASP A 183 4.13 -4.25 -9.12
N GLY A 184 4.09 -3.08 -9.76
CA GLY A 184 3.82 -2.94 -11.18
C GLY A 184 2.32 -2.99 -11.55
N SER A 185 1.43 -2.78 -10.57
CA SER A 185 -0.01 -2.73 -10.79
C SER A 185 -0.41 -1.59 -11.74
N SER A 186 -1.45 -1.84 -12.55
CA SER A 186 -1.96 -0.89 -13.53
C SER A 186 -2.76 0.24 -12.87
N PRO A 187 -2.78 1.46 -13.46
CA PRO A 187 -3.61 2.56 -12.99
C PRO A 187 -5.10 2.24 -13.15
N THR A 188 -5.92 2.78 -12.25
CA THR A 188 -7.38 2.67 -12.30
C THR A 188 -8.03 3.84 -13.03
N SER A 189 -7.31 4.96 -13.21
CA SER A 189 -7.82 6.24 -13.73
C SER A 189 -7.38 6.56 -15.17
N GLY A 190 -6.77 5.61 -15.88
CA GLY A 190 -6.24 5.79 -17.24
C GLY A 190 -7.26 5.63 -18.37
N LYS A 191 -8.54 6.00 -18.18
CA LYS A 191 -9.61 5.82 -19.19
C LYS A 191 -9.21 6.41 -20.55
N GLY A 192 -9.19 5.56 -21.59
CA GLY A 192 -8.87 5.94 -22.96
C GLY A 192 -7.37 5.87 -23.33
N LEU A 193 -6.48 5.64 -22.36
CA LEU A 193 -5.08 5.34 -22.62
C LEU A 193 -4.84 3.84 -22.69
N ILE A 194 -3.94 3.43 -23.57
CA ILE A 194 -3.63 2.01 -23.84
C ILE A 194 -2.28 1.68 -23.20
N GLU A 195 -2.24 0.60 -22.42
CA GLU A 195 -1.01 0.08 -21.84
C GLU A 195 -0.04 -0.38 -22.93
N LYS A 196 1.24 -0.17 -22.73
CA LYS A 196 2.35 -0.40 -23.68
C LYS A 196 2.32 0.47 -24.94
N GLU A 197 1.37 1.38 -25.05
CA GLU A 197 1.30 2.36 -26.13
C GLU A 197 1.48 3.78 -25.59
N HIS A 198 0.61 4.19 -24.65
CA HIS A 198 0.59 5.51 -24.04
C HIS A 198 1.27 5.53 -22.66
N TYR A 199 1.12 4.45 -21.89
CA TYR A 199 1.78 4.28 -20.59
C TYR A 199 2.33 2.86 -20.42
N PHE A 200 3.29 2.71 -19.51
CA PHE A 200 4.06 1.51 -19.26
C PHE A 200 4.15 1.25 -17.77
N ASN A 201 3.70 0.08 -17.29
CA ASN A 201 3.76 -0.28 -15.89
C ASN A 201 5.15 -0.77 -15.52
N ILE A 202 5.78 -0.10 -14.56
CA ILE A 202 7.05 -0.51 -13.96
C ILE A 202 6.92 -0.65 -12.44
N SER A 203 7.77 -1.47 -11.87
CA SER A 203 7.71 -1.84 -10.45
C SER A 203 8.97 -1.46 -9.69
N TYR A 204 8.78 -1.09 -8.43
CA TYR A 204 9.90 -1.04 -7.49
C TYR A 204 10.49 -2.42 -7.24
N LYS A 205 9.61 -3.42 -7.13
CA LYS A 205 9.94 -4.80 -6.78
C LYS A 205 10.97 -5.45 -7.71
N GLU A 206 10.89 -5.15 -8.99
CA GLU A 206 11.75 -5.76 -10.02
C GLU A 206 12.55 -4.72 -10.77
N ASP A 207 11.89 -3.79 -11.46
CA ASP A 207 12.53 -2.89 -12.41
C ASP A 207 13.51 -1.92 -11.73
N ILE A 208 13.06 -1.28 -10.64
CA ILE A 208 13.90 -0.33 -9.90
C ILE A 208 15.03 -1.05 -9.17
N ILE A 209 14.77 -2.20 -8.53
CA ILE A 209 15.83 -2.98 -7.87
C ILE A 209 16.88 -3.41 -8.90
N ASN A 210 16.50 -3.97 -10.04
CA ASN A 210 17.43 -4.41 -11.08
C ASN A 210 18.27 -3.22 -11.61
N TRP A 211 17.65 -2.07 -11.81
CA TRP A 211 18.35 -0.85 -12.19
C TRP A 211 19.37 -0.41 -11.14
N LEU A 212 18.98 -0.36 -9.87
CA LEU A 212 19.86 0.04 -8.78
C LEU A 212 21.01 -0.94 -8.57
N GLU A 213 20.82 -2.24 -8.81
CA GLU A 213 21.88 -3.24 -8.75
C GLU A 213 22.94 -3.02 -9.85
N LEU A 214 22.55 -2.52 -11.03
CA LEU A 214 23.50 -2.08 -12.05
C LEU A 214 24.24 -0.83 -11.61
N CYS A 215 23.53 0.14 -11.02
CA CYS A 215 24.14 1.37 -10.48
C CYS A 215 25.17 1.07 -9.36
N ILE A 216 24.91 0.07 -8.50
CA ILE A 216 25.89 -0.38 -7.46
C ILE A 216 27.19 -0.90 -8.10
N LYS A 217 27.10 -1.68 -9.17
CA LYS A 217 28.27 -2.20 -9.87
C LYS A 217 29.14 -1.06 -10.43
N GLU A 218 28.48 -0.07 -11.01
CA GLU A 218 29.16 1.11 -11.55
C GLU A 218 29.75 2.02 -10.45
N ALA A 219 29.11 2.06 -9.28
CA ALA A 219 29.57 2.82 -8.12
C ALA A 219 30.60 2.05 -7.27
N SER A 220 31.27 1.03 -7.81
CA SER A 220 32.21 0.17 -7.06
C SER A 220 33.35 0.95 -6.40
N ASP A 221 33.86 1.99 -7.05
CA ASP A 221 34.91 2.90 -6.58
C ASP A 221 34.37 4.12 -5.78
N LYS A 222 33.06 4.23 -5.60
CA LYS A 222 32.38 5.34 -4.91
C LYS A 222 31.64 4.83 -3.65
N PRO A 223 32.36 4.51 -2.57
CA PRO A 223 31.76 3.83 -1.40
C PRO A 223 30.58 4.59 -0.79
N MET A 224 30.65 5.93 -0.71
CA MET A 224 29.54 6.71 -0.15
C MET A 224 28.25 6.56 -0.96
N LEU A 225 28.33 6.68 -2.27
CA LEU A 225 27.18 6.48 -3.17
C LEU A 225 26.68 5.03 -3.13
N ARG A 226 27.62 4.08 -3.24
CA ARG A 226 27.30 2.64 -3.22
C ARG A 226 26.51 2.24 -1.98
N GLU A 227 26.95 2.66 -0.80
CA GLU A 227 26.28 2.29 0.45
C GLU A 227 24.90 2.95 0.58
N VAL A 228 24.71 4.18 0.09
CA VAL A 228 23.38 4.82 0.07
C VAL A 228 22.43 4.09 -0.90
N ILE A 229 22.92 3.68 -2.09
CA ILE A 229 22.08 2.90 -3.02
C ILE A 229 21.70 1.54 -2.38
N LYS A 230 22.60 0.86 -1.68
CA LYS A 230 22.29 -0.37 -0.94
C LYS A 230 21.19 -0.15 0.11
N GLN A 231 21.30 0.92 0.90
CA GLN A 231 20.27 1.25 1.89
C GLN A 231 18.91 1.53 1.23
N TYR A 232 18.92 2.16 0.05
CA TYR A 232 17.69 2.42 -0.70
C TYR A 232 17.09 1.12 -1.28
N ILE A 233 17.90 0.21 -1.82
CA ILE A 233 17.44 -1.14 -2.22
C ILE A 233 16.83 -1.88 -1.04
N TYR A 234 17.46 -1.83 0.13
CA TYR A 234 16.92 -2.47 1.33
C TYR A 234 15.56 -1.86 1.72
N LEU A 235 15.43 -0.53 1.65
CA LEU A 235 14.14 0.15 1.85
C LEU A 235 13.07 -0.34 0.87
N ILE A 236 13.41 -0.41 -0.44
CA ILE A 236 12.48 -0.92 -1.46
C ILE A 236 12.08 -2.36 -1.16
N LYS A 237 13.03 -3.23 -0.85
CA LYS A 237 12.75 -4.63 -0.47
C LYS A 237 11.80 -4.72 0.72
N LYS A 238 11.95 -3.82 1.70
CA LYS A 238 11.03 -3.74 2.85
C LYS A 238 9.63 -3.31 2.42
N LEU A 239 9.49 -2.30 1.57
CA LEU A 239 8.20 -1.80 1.08
C LEU A 239 7.47 -2.82 0.19
N THR A 240 8.22 -3.63 -0.54
CA THR A 240 7.69 -4.65 -1.48
C THR A 240 7.56 -6.06 -0.87
N GLY A 241 7.83 -6.20 0.45
CA GLY A 241 7.78 -7.49 1.13
C GLY A 241 8.90 -8.48 0.77
N GLN A 242 10.01 -7.99 0.22
CA GLN A 242 11.17 -8.79 -0.20
C GLN A 242 12.34 -8.78 0.81
N THR A 243 12.09 -8.37 2.05
CA THR A 243 13.11 -8.29 3.13
C THR A 243 13.63 -9.65 3.58
N ILE A 244 12.98 -10.72 3.17
CA ILE A 244 13.49 -12.07 3.41
C ILE A 244 14.60 -12.32 2.39
N ASN A 245 15.82 -12.44 2.86
CA ASN A 245 16.96 -12.86 2.05
C ASN A 245 16.57 -14.13 1.26
N LYS A 246 16.77 -14.14 -0.06
CA LYS A 246 16.41 -15.29 -0.91
C LYS A 246 16.93 -16.60 -0.35
N LYS A 247 18.18 -16.60 0.17
CA LYS A 247 18.79 -17.79 0.79
C LYS A 247 18.02 -18.23 2.04
N MET A 248 17.56 -17.30 2.89
CA MET A 248 16.73 -17.61 4.05
C MET A 248 15.39 -18.21 3.60
N SER A 249 14.77 -17.63 2.58
CA SER A 249 13.53 -18.16 2.01
C SER A 249 13.71 -19.59 1.48
N ASP A 250 14.79 -19.82 0.72
CA ASP A 250 15.10 -21.14 0.17
C ASP A 250 15.37 -22.17 1.28
N GLU A 251 16.09 -21.80 2.34
CA GLU A 251 16.32 -22.64 3.52
C GLU A 251 15.01 -22.98 4.24
N ILE A 252 14.13 -22.00 4.45
CA ILE A 252 12.81 -22.21 5.07
C ILE A 252 11.93 -23.10 4.19
N GLN A 253 11.92 -22.91 2.86
CA GLN A 253 11.16 -23.75 1.93
C GLN A 253 11.63 -25.21 1.99
N ASN A 254 12.93 -25.46 2.10
CA ASN A 254 13.47 -26.82 2.27
C ASN A 254 13.06 -27.44 3.61
N ILE A 255 13.04 -26.66 4.70
CA ILE A 255 12.56 -27.11 5.99
C ILE A 255 11.06 -27.49 5.92
N ILE A 256 10.25 -26.64 5.28
CA ILE A 256 8.82 -26.89 5.05
C ILE A 256 8.62 -28.17 4.23
N LEU A 257 9.37 -28.34 3.15
CA LEU A 257 9.29 -29.52 2.29
C LEU A 257 9.57 -30.81 3.07
N ASN A 258 10.61 -30.80 3.91
CA ASN A 258 10.99 -31.94 4.75
C ASN A 258 9.98 -32.22 5.89
N ASN A 259 9.10 -31.26 6.22
CA ASN A 259 8.11 -31.35 7.28
C ASN A 259 6.70 -30.96 6.75
N TYR A 260 6.39 -31.34 5.51
CA TYR A 260 5.22 -30.83 4.79
C TYR A 260 3.90 -31.01 5.53
N SER A 261 3.68 -32.22 6.11
CA SER A 261 2.45 -32.51 6.88
C SER A 261 2.29 -31.61 8.12
N ALA A 262 3.38 -31.35 8.83
CA ALA A 262 3.39 -30.45 9.98
C ALA A 262 3.11 -29.00 9.57
N ALA A 263 3.72 -28.55 8.47
CA ALA A 263 3.49 -27.23 7.91
C ALA A 263 2.05 -27.04 7.44
N GLU A 264 1.49 -28.04 6.76
CA GLU A 264 0.07 -28.04 6.35
C GLU A 264 -0.88 -27.90 7.55
N GLN A 265 -0.58 -28.59 8.63
CA GLN A 265 -1.38 -28.53 9.85
C GLN A 265 -1.32 -27.15 10.52
N ILE A 266 -0.14 -26.54 10.60
CA ILE A 266 0.03 -25.16 11.08
C ILE A 266 -0.80 -24.21 10.20
N THR A 267 -0.71 -24.34 8.88
CA THR A 267 -1.44 -23.49 7.93
C THR A 267 -2.95 -23.58 8.11
N LYS A 268 -3.48 -24.80 8.34
CA LYS A 268 -4.93 -25.01 8.61
C LYS A 268 -5.42 -24.32 9.89
N GLU A 269 -4.56 -24.20 10.91
CA GLU A 269 -4.92 -23.59 12.19
C GLU A 269 -4.57 -22.09 12.28
N PHE A 270 -3.64 -21.60 11.46
CA PHE A 270 -3.12 -20.24 11.53
C PHE A 270 -4.22 -19.16 11.44
N GLU A 271 -5.04 -19.23 10.39
CA GLU A 271 -6.15 -18.29 10.21
C GLU A 271 -7.22 -18.41 11.32
N LYS A 272 -7.46 -19.62 11.84
CA LYS A 272 -8.41 -19.83 12.93
C LYS A 272 -7.96 -19.13 14.20
N VAL A 273 -6.67 -19.20 14.54
CA VAL A 273 -6.11 -18.51 15.71
C VAL A 273 -6.26 -17.00 15.55
N LYS A 274 -5.89 -16.45 14.40
CA LYS A 274 -6.06 -15.03 14.07
C LYS A 274 -7.51 -14.59 14.26
N TYR A 275 -8.44 -15.27 13.60
CA TYR A 275 -9.85 -14.88 13.65
C TYR A 275 -10.51 -15.15 15.01
N LYS A 276 -9.97 -16.07 15.81
CA LYS A 276 -10.40 -16.25 17.21
C LYS A 276 -10.04 -15.02 18.06
N ILE A 277 -8.82 -14.47 17.91
CA ILE A 277 -8.38 -13.28 18.62
C ILE A 277 -9.22 -12.07 18.20
N LEU A 278 -9.34 -11.83 16.89
CA LEU A 278 -10.08 -10.69 16.34
C LEU A 278 -11.59 -10.78 16.61
N GLY A 279 -12.16 -11.99 16.56
CA GLY A 279 -13.55 -12.23 16.90
C GLY A 279 -13.87 -11.93 18.36
N ASN A 280 -12.94 -12.30 19.27
CA ASN A 280 -13.05 -11.98 20.69
C ASN A 280 -12.99 -10.45 20.93
N ILE A 281 -12.04 -9.75 20.29
CA ILE A 281 -11.92 -8.28 20.38
C ILE A 281 -13.20 -7.63 19.85
N ARG A 282 -13.68 -8.02 18.67
CA ARG A 282 -14.91 -7.46 18.08
C ARG A 282 -16.13 -7.70 18.96
N THR A 283 -16.27 -8.90 19.53
CA THR A 283 -17.40 -9.23 20.40
C THR A 283 -17.38 -8.37 21.66
N LYS A 284 -16.24 -8.28 22.34
CA LYS A 284 -16.12 -7.46 23.55
C LYS A 284 -16.32 -5.96 23.27
N LEU A 285 -15.90 -5.49 22.09
CA LEU A 285 -16.18 -4.12 21.67
C LEU A 285 -17.69 -3.90 21.46
N VAL A 286 -18.38 -4.84 20.83
CA VAL A 286 -19.84 -4.78 20.70
C VAL A 286 -20.51 -4.77 22.07
N ASP A 287 -20.10 -5.64 22.99
CA ASP A 287 -20.66 -5.68 24.35
C ASP A 287 -20.45 -4.35 25.09
N LYS A 288 -19.28 -3.74 24.94
CA LYS A 288 -18.97 -2.42 25.51
C LYS A 288 -19.86 -1.32 24.92
N LEU A 289 -19.96 -1.27 23.58
CA LEU A 289 -20.81 -0.28 22.89
C LEU A 289 -22.30 -0.48 23.18
N VAL A 290 -22.77 -1.72 23.33
CA VAL A 290 -24.15 -2.03 23.77
C VAL A 290 -24.38 -1.49 25.18
N THR A 291 -23.45 -1.67 26.09
CA THR A 291 -23.55 -1.17 27.48
C THR A 291 -23.67 0.35 27.50
N GLU A 292 -22.87 1.06 26.71
CA GLU A 292 -22.80 2.53 26.72
C GLU A 292 -23.90 3.20 25.88
N LEU A 293 -24.29 2.59 24.75
CA LEU A 293 -25.14 3.21 23.72
C LEU A 293 -26.42 2.40 23.42
N GLY A 294 -26.56 1.20 23.96
CA GLY A 294 -27.62 0.27 23.58
C GLY A 294 -29.03 0.73 23.93
N SER A 295 -29.21 1.76 24.77
CA SER A 295 -30.50 2.40 24.99
C SER A 295 -31.04 3.10 23.72
N LYS A 296 -30.14 3.73 22.94
CA LYS A 296 -30.46 4.58 21.78
C LYS A 296 -30.10 3.93 20.44
N TYR A 297 -29.06 3.08 20.42
CA TYR A 297 -28.52 2.47 19.20
C TYR A 297 -28.71 0.96 19.17
N ASN A 298 -28.95 0.42 17.96
CA ASN A 298 -28.71 -0.98 17.66
C ASN A 298 -27.25 -1.15 17.27
N VAL A 299 -26.49 -1.95 18.06
CA VAL A 299 -25.10 -2.28 17.79
C VAL A 299 -25.05 -3.66 17.17
N ILE A 300 -24.58 -3.78 15.94
CA ILE A 300 -24.58 -5.02 15.18
C ILE A 300 -23.19 -5.36 14.63
N LYS A 301 -22.93 -6.65 14.49
CA LYS A 301 -21.79 -7.15 13.71
C LYS A 301 -22.15 -7.11 12.23
N ALA A 302 -21.40 -6.37 11.43
CA ALA A 302 -21.65 -6.19 9.99
C ALA A 302 -21.64 -7.51 9.20
N LYS A 303 -20.81 -8.46 9.63
CA LYS A 303 -20.68 -9.81 9.10
C LYS A 303 -20.64 -10.82 10.25
N GLU A 304 -21.18 -12.00 10.03
CA GLU A 304 -21.17 -13.07 11.03
C GLU A 304 -19.73 -13.43 11.41
N LYS A 305 -18.92 -13.78 10.41
CA LYS A 305 -17.52 -14.17 10.62
C LYS A 305 -16.59 -12.98 10.49
N VAL A 306 -15.67 -12.85 11.43
CA VAL A 306 -14.69 -11.75 11.43
C VAL A 306 -13.74 -11.80 10.23
N GLY A 307 -13.49 -12.96 9.63
CA GLY A 307 -12.64 -13.15 8.46
C GLY A 307 -13.27 -12.68 7.14
N GLU A 308 -14.56 -12.37 7.10
CA GLU A 308 -15.23 -11.89 5.90
C GLU A 308 -14.81 -10.45 5.55
N LYS A 309 -14.81 -10.15 4.25
CA LYS A 309 -14.52 -8.79 3.77
C LYS A 309 -15.52 -7.80 4.38
N ASN A 310 -15.01 -6.65 4.81
CA ASN A 310 -15.80 -5.59 5.46
C ASN A 310 -16.48 -6.08 6.76
N SER A 311 -15.83 -6.98 7.50
CA SER A 311 -16.30 -7.32 8.85
C SER A 311 -16.11 -6.11 9.76
N GLY A 312 -17.18 -5.68 10.41
CA GLY A 312 -17.19 -4.44 11.17
C GLY A 312 -18.13 -4.50 12.37
N VAL A 313 -18.26 -3.35 13.02
CA VAL A 313 -19.29 -3.05 14.02
C VAL A 313 -20.05 -1.83 13.54
N TRP A 314 -21.37 -1.93 13.37
CA TRP A 314 -22.24 -0.85 12.93
C TRP A 314 -23.22 -0.46 14.01
N LEU A 315 -23.50 0.84 14.11
CA LEU A 315 -24.41 1.39 15.10
C LEU A 315 -25.46 2.23 14.37
N GLY A 316 -26.70 1.72 14.35
CA GLY A 316 -27.86 2.42 13.78
C GLY A 316 -28.75 2.97 14.88
N LEU A 317 -29.26 4.20 14.73
CA LEU A 317 -30.26 4.74 15.62
C LEU A 317 -31.53 3.87 15.57
N LYS A 318 -32.06 3.47 16.72
CA LYS A 318 -33.26 2.62 16.81
C LYS A 318 -34.49 3.23 16.15
N GLU A 319 -34.56 4.55 16.18
CA GLU A 319 -35.64 5.32 15.56
C GLU A 319 -35.61 5.30 14.03
N TYR A 320 -34.41 5.03 13.43
CA TYR A 320 -34.17 5.08 11.98
C TYR A 320 -33.56 3.78 11.43
N GLN A 321 -34.06 2.61 11.87
CA GLN A 321 -33.45 1.30 11.60
C GLN A 321 -33.29 0.93 10.12
N ASN A 322 -34.16 1.45 9.25
CA ASN A 322 -34.20 1.10 7.82
C ASN A 322 -33.54 2.15 6.91
N SER A 323 -32.83 3.12 7.47
CA SER A 323 -32.23 4.20 6.69
C SER A 323 -31.06 3.76 5.80
N GLY A 324 -30.41 2.64 6.12
CA GLY A 324 -29.17 2.23 5.45
C GLY A 324 -27.94 3.04 5.88
N ILE A 325 -28.08 3.95 6.87
CA ILE A 325 -26.98 4.78 7.36
C ILE A 325 -26.61 4.35 8.79
N TYR A 326 -25.34 4.22 9.04
CA TYR A 326 -24.80 3.76 10.32
C TYR A 326 -23.56 4.56 10.70
N PHE A 327 -23.29 4.69 11.99
CA PHE A 327 -21.93 4.84 12.46
C PHE A 327 -21.23 3.49 12.37
N GLY A 328 -19.96 3.44 11.96
CA GLY A 328 -19.31 2.16 11.76
C GLY A 328 -17.83 2.14 12.06
N ILE A 329 -17.33 0.96 12.38
CA ILE A 329 -15.91 0.63 12.58
C ILE A 329 -15.57 -0.54 11.67
N GLU A 330 -14.56 -0.40 10.80
CA GLU A 330 -14.06 -1.43 9.87
C GLU A 330 -12.54 -1.24 9.63
N PRO A 331 -11.82 -2.25 9.11
CA PRO A 331 -12.14 -3.66 8.97
C PRO A 331 -11.56 -4.51 10.11
N PHE A 332 -12.31 -5.45 10.65
CA PHE A 332 -11.79 -6.39 11.65
C PHE A 332 -11.01 -7.57 11.07
N ASN A 333 -11.09 -7.83 9.77
CA ASN A 333 -10.28 -8.86 9.10
C ASN A 333 -8.90 -8.36 8.64
N GLY A 334 -8.59 -7.08 8.84
CA GLY A 334 -7.37 -6.44 8.36
C GLY A 334 -7.33 -6.20 6.84
N LYS A 335 -8.44 -6.36 6.12
CA LYS A 335 -8.54 -6.15 4.66
C LYS A 335 -9.65 -5.14 4.38
N GLY A 336 -9.30 -3.90 4.05
CA GLY A 336 -10.27 -2.82 3.84
C GLY A 336 -9.75 -1.73 2.92
N ASN A 337 -10.63 -0.76 2.67
CA ASN A 337 -10.39 0.31 1.70
C ASN A 337 -9.45 1.41 2.19
N VAL A 338 -9.21 1.53 3.50
CA VAL A 338 -8.35 2.56 4.09
C VAL A 338 -7.05 1.90 4.57
N ARG A 339 -6.12 1.66 3.67
CA ARG A 339 -4.77 1.13 3.94
C ARG A 339 -4.73 -0.14 4.83
N ASN A 340 -5.82 -0.92 4.86
CA ASN A 340 -6.00 -2.05 5.77
C ASN A 340 -5.96 -1.69 7.28
N GLU A 341 -6.04 -0.41 7.63
CA GLU A 341 -6.08 0.08 9.00
C GLU A 341 -7.52 0.11 9.52
N LEU A 342 -7.69 -0.14 10.81
CA LEU A 342 -8.99 0.02 11.47
C LEU A 342 -9.36 1.51 11.48
N PHE A 343 -10.55 1.82 11.01
CA PHE A 343 -11.09 3.17 10.93
C PHE A 343 -12.53 3.22 11.40
N TYR A 344 -13.05 4.41 11.62
CA TYR A 344 -14.45 4.67 11.92
C TYR A 344 -14.99 5.84 11.10
N GLY A 345 -16.30 5.93 10.99
CA GLY A 345 -16.96 6.98 10.22
C GLY A 345 -18.45 6.75 10.11
N ILE A 346 -19.09 7.48 9.20
CA ILE A 346 -20.50 7.30 8.83
C ILE A 346 -20.55 6.44 7.56
N LEU A 347 -21.28 5.33 7.61
CA LEU A 347 -21.51 4.41 6.50
C LEU A 347 -22.87 4.72 5.86
N ASP A 348 -22.87 5.01 4.57
CA ASP A 348 -24.06 5.07 3.71
C ASP A 348 -24.08 3.79 2.86
N LEU A 349 -24.80 2.79 3.34
CA LEU A 349 -24.80 1.44 2.76
C LEU A 349 -25.44 1.46 1.37
N GLY A 350 -24.66 1.04 0.38
CA GLY A 350 -25.10 1.08 -1.03
C GLY A 350 -24.94 2.45 -1.69
N ASN A 351 -24.44 3.44 -0.99
CA ASN A 351 -24.20 4.80 -1.53
C ASN A 351 -25.48 5.50 -2.02
N ASN A 352 -26.59 5.26 -1.34
CA ASN A 352 -27.92 5.64 -1.80
C ASN A 352 -28.27 7.12 -1.52
N HIS A 353 -27.53 7.80 -0.64
CA HIS A 353 -27.85 9.15 -0.17
C HIS A 353 -26.78 10.18 -0.55
N ASN A 354 -26.05 9.94 -1.64
CA ASN A 354 -24.95 10.81 -2.10
C ASN A 354 -25.34 12.28 -2.29
N SER A 355 -26.54 12.55 -2.85
CA SER A 355 -27.01 13.92 -3.06
C SER A 355 -27.15 14.68 -1.75
N ILE A 356 -27.74 14.05 -0.74
CA ILE A 356 -27.93 14.63 0.59
C ILE A 356 -26.58 14.93 1.24
N PHE A 357 -25.67 13.94 1.27
CA PHE A 357 -24.34 14.14 1.86
C PHE A 357 -23.50 15.20 1.14
N ARG A 358 -23.63 15.34 -0.20
CA ARG A 358 -22.94 16.40 -0.96
C ARG A 358 -23.48 17.79 -0.61
N ASN A 359 -24.79 17.94 -0.38
CA ASN A 359 -25.38 19.21 0.07
C ASN A 359 -24.79 19.66 1.41
N HIS A 360 -24.33 18.73 2.23
CA HIS A 360 -23.63 19.00 3.49
C HIS A 360 -22.10 18.99 3.36
N ASN A 361 -21.54 19.16 2.15
CA ASN A 361 -20.11 19.25 1.86
C ASN A 361 -19.29 17.98 2.15
N PHE A 362 -19.90 16.80 2.17
CA PHE A 362 -19.17 15.55 2.29
C PHE A 362 -18.66 15.04 0.93
N LYS A 363 -17.44 14.54 0.91
CA LYS A 363 -16.96 13.74 -0.22
C LYS A 363 -17.71 12.41 -0.26
N CYS A 364 -18.24 12.05 -1.41
CA CYS A 364 -19.03 10.85 -1.63
C CYS A 364 -18.30 9.87 -2.58
N GLU A 365 -17.08 9.50 -2.19
CA GLU A 365 -16.28 8.49 -2.88
C GLU A 365 -16.43 7.15 -2.13
N GLY A 366 -17.31 6.25 -2.64
CA GLY A 366 -17.65 4.99 -1.96
C GLY A 366 -18.72 5.16 -0.86
N TRP A 367 -18.80 4.20 0.06
CA TRP A 367 -19.88 4.10 1.05
C TRP A 367 -19.63 4.88 2.35
N TRP A 368 -18.43 5.36 2.58
CA TRP A 368 -18.02 5.97 3.83
C TRP A 368 -17.95 7.49 3.76
N ARG A 369 -18.36 8.15 4.84
CA ARG A 369 -18.32 9.59 5.04
C ARG A 369 -17.58 9.88 6.33
N ASP A 370 -16.87 11.02 6.39
CA ASP A 370 -16.15 11.50 7.58
C ASP A 370 -15.28 10.40 8.22
N VAL A 371 -14.47 9.75 7.39
CA VAL A 371 -13.59 8.65 7.84
C VAL A 371 -12.48 9.19 8.72
N GLN A 372 -12.33 8.58 9.89
CA GLN A 372 -11.31 8.88 10.87
C GLN A 372 -10.50 7.63 11.20
N LEU A 373 -9.21 7.80 11.46
CA LEU A 373 -8.35 6.75 11.98
C LEU A 373 -8.28 6.84 13.51
N PHE A 374 -8.13 5.68 14.17
CA PHE A 374 -7.91 5.67 15.62
C PHE A 374 -6.54 6.23 15.95
N GLU A 375 -6.47 7.07 17.01
CA GLU A 375 -5.27 7.77 17.46
C GLU A 375 -4.94 7.44 18.91
N ASN A 376 -3.77 7.90 19.38
CA ASN A 376 -3.35 7.78 20.80
C ASN A 376 -3.36 6.34 21.32
N LEU A 377 -2.87 5.42 20.52
CA LEU A 377 -2.74 4.01 20.86
C LEU A 377 -1.37 3.76 21.47
N GLU A 378 -1.22 4.06 22.76
CA GLU A 378 0.05 3.83 23.48
C GLU A 378 0.49 2.37 23.39
N GLY A 379 1.74 2.14 22.99
CA GLY A 379 2.34 0.81 22.86
C GLY A 379 2.02 0.09 21.54
N PHE A 380 1.36 0.76 20.59
CA PHE A 380 1.16 0.24 19.24
C PHE A 380 2.09 0.92 18.24
N LYS A 381 2.68 0.13 17.34
CA LYS A 381 3.59 0.60 16.29
C LYS A 381 2.86 1.61 15.39
N ASN A 382 3.44 2.79 15.19
CA ASN A 382 2.89 3.87 14.37
C ASN A 382 1.54 4.45 14.83
N ASN A 383 1.12 4.24 16.07
CA ASN A 383 -0.18 4.69 16.60
C ASN A 383 -1.39 4.29 15.75
N ARG A 384 -1.34 3.14 15.06
CA ARG A 384 -2.38 2.66 14.14
C ARG A 384 -2.69 1.19 14.36
N ILE A 385 -3.91 0.80 14.05
CA ILE A 385 -4.39 -0.59 14.20
C ILE A 385 -4.48 -1.20 12.80
N ASN A 386 -3.54 -2.07 12.47
CA ASN A 386 -3.60 -2.89 11.26
C ASN A 386 -3.69 -4.37 11.65
N PHE A 387 -4.85 -4.96 11.54
CA PHE A 387 -5.05 -6.38 11.86
C PHE A 387 -4.48 -7.36 10.82
N ASN A 388 -3.78 -6.87 9.81
CA ASN A 388 -2.91 -7.69 8.95
C ASN A 388 -1.47 -7.79 9.49
N ASP A 389 -1.10 -6.96 10.46
CA ASP A 389 0.20 -7.01 11.11
C ASP A 389 0.26 -8.24 12.04
N SER A 390 1.12 -9.21 11.70
CA SER A 390 1.30 -10.44 12.48
C SER A 390 1.92 -10.18 13.86
N GLU A 391 2.77 -9.17 13.99
CA GLU A 391 3.35 -8.76 15.27
C GLU A 391 2.25 -8.26 16.21
N LEU A 392 1.35 -7.42 15.68
CA LEU A 392 0.20 -6.91 16.44
C LEU A 392 -0.73 -8.05 16.87
N ILE A 393 -1.06 -8.98 15.98
CA ILE A 393 -1.93 -10.13 16.31
C ILE A 393 -1.28 -11.00 17.38
N SER A 394 0.01 -11.31 17.24
CA SER A 394 0.76 -12.10 18.23
C SER A 394 0.78 -11.38 19.59
N TYR A 395 1.08 -10.08 19.59
CA TYR A 395 1.11 -9.25 20.78
C TYR A 395 -0.25 -9.23 21.51
N LEU A 396 -1.33 -8.99 20.77
CA LEU A 396 -2.69 -9.01 21.33
C LEU A 396 -3.09 -10.42 21.80
N GLY A 397 -2.70 -11.47 21.09
CA GLY A 397 -2.96 -12.85 21.47
C GLY A 397 -2.30 -13.24 22.81
N GLN A 398 -1.12 -12.74 23.08
CA GLN A 398 -0.35 -13.02 24.28
C GLN A 398 -0.66 -12.08 25.46
N ASN A 399 -1.29 -10.93 25.21
CA ASN A 399 -1.52 -9.88 26.21
C ASN A 399 -3.00 -9.51 26.35
N PRO A 400 -3.78 -10.27 27.12
CA PRO A 400 -5.22 -9.99 27.33
C PRO A 400 -5.51 -8.59 27.88
N LYS A 401 -4.62 -8.04 28.71
CA LYS A 401 -4.77 -6.67 29.23
C LYS A 401 -4.71 -5.64 28.10
N LYS A 402 -3.83 -5.83 27.13
CA LYS A 402 -3.71 -4.93 25.96
C LYS A 402 -4.92 -5.04 25.01
N GLN A 403 -5.57 -6.20 24.94
CA GLN A 403 -6.86 -6.29 24.26
C GLN A 403 -7.93 -5.41 24.94
N VAL A 404 -7.96 -5.38 26.28
CA VAL A 404 -8.91 -4.54 27.02
C VAL A 404 -8.61 -3.06 26.78
N GLU A 405 -7.36 -2.64 26.93
CA GLU A 405 -6.94 -1.25 26.65
C GLU A 405 -7.30 -0.81 25.23
N LEU A 406 -7.07 -1.67 24.23
CA LEU A 406 -7.46 -1.42 22.85
C LEU A 406 -8.98 -1.22 22.73
N ILE A 407 -9.77 -2.11 23.29
CA ILE A 407 -11.24 -2.06 23.25
C ILE A 407 -11.75 -0.78 23.91
N GLU A 408 -11.23 -0.40 25.07
CA GLU A 408 -11.60 0.83 25.76
C GLU A 408 -11.27 2.08 24.91
N THR A 409 -10.07 2.13 24.33
CA THR A 409 -9.65 3.24 23.47
C THR A 409 -10.50 3.37 22.22
N VAL A 410 -10.76 2.26 21.54
CA VAL A 410 -11.60 2.22 20.33
C VAL A 410 -13.04 2.59 20.66
N ALA A 411 -13.60 2.04 21.73
CA ALA A 411 -14.97 2.37 22.16
C ALA A 411 -15.11 3.85 22.52
N LYS A 412 -14.18 4.40 23.29
CA LYS A 412 -14.19 5.82 23.69
C LYS A 412 -14.18 6.75 22.46
N GLN A 413 -13.25 6.56 21.54
CA GLN A 413 -13.15 7.42 20.34
C GLN A 413 -14.40 7.32 19.48
N MET A 414 -14.97 6.12 19.33
CA MET A 414 -16.23 5.93 18.62
C MET A 414 -17.40 6.63 19.30
N ILE A 415 -17.51 6.54 20.63
CA ILE A 415 -18.56 7.23 21.41
C ILE A 415 -18.44 8.73 21.29
N ASP A 416 -17.22 9.27 21.38
CA ASP A 416 -16.97 10.71 21.24
C ASP A 416 -17.31 11.20 19.82
N PHE A 417 -16.99 10.41 18.80
CA PHE A 417 -17.40 10.70 17.43
C PHE A 417 -18.91 10.68 17.23
N ILE A 418 -19.60 9.70 17.80
CA ILE A 418 -21.07 9.64 17.76
C ILE A 418 -21.68 10.89 18.40
N LYS A 419 -21.23 11.28 19.59
CA LYS A 419 -21.70 12.50 20.25
C LYS A 419 -21.50 13.75 19.40
N LEU A 420 -20.38 13.84 18.69
CA LEU A 420 -20.07 14.96 17.81
C LEU A 420 -20.96 15.00 16.55
N ARG A 421 -21.37 13.85 16.03
CA ARG A 421 -22.05 13.71 14.74
C ARG A 421 -23.53 13.32 14.84
N GLU A 422 -24.04 13.06 16.02
CA GLU A 422 -25.40 12.54 16.21
C GLU A 422 -26.48 13.48 15.68
N ASP A 423 -26.45 14.76 16.08
CA ASP A 423 -27.42 15.75 15.63
C ASP A 423 -27.41 15.95 14.10
N PHE A 424 -26.19 15.93 13.52
CA PHE A 424 -26.03 15.96 12.08
C PHE A 424 -26.70 14.74 11.43
N LEU A 425 -26.46 13.54 11.95
CA LEU A 425 -27.02 12.30 11.39
C LEU A 425 -28.55 12.27 11.52
N ILE A 426 -29.10 12.76 12.63
CA ILE A 426 -30.56 12.90 12.82
C ILE A 426 -31.16 13.84 11.75
N ASN A 427 -30.49 14.92 11.41
CA ASN A 427 -30.97 15.83 10.36
C ASN A 427 -30.96 15.14 8.98
N ILE A 428 -29.91 14.38 8.67
CA ILE A 428 -29.86 13.56 7.43
C ILE A 428 -31.03 12.58 7.36
N TYR A 429 -31.37 11.92 8.46
CA TYR A 429 -32.52 11.00 8.50
C TYR A 429 -33.86 11.71 8.24
N LYS A 430 -34.07 12.93 8.78
CA LYS A 430 -35.24 13.72 8.53
C LYS A 430 -35.36 14.10 7.05
N GLU A 431 -34.29 14.58 6.44
CA GLU A 431 -34.25 14.90 5.01
C GLU A 431 -34.60 13.67 4.13
N ILE A 432 -34.06 12.49 4.48
CA ILE A 432 -34.37 11.22 3.78
C ILE A 432 -35.88 10.91 3.89
N ASN A 433 -36.43 11.03 5.07
CA ASN A 433 -37.86 10.75 5.29
C ASN A 433 -38.78 11.73 4.56
N GLU A 434 -38.41 13.00 4.47
CA GLU A 434 -39.13 14.01 3.70
C GLU A 434 -39.12 13.69 2.20
N ILE A 435 -37.99 13.25 1.65
CA ILE A 435 -37.88 12.86 0.24
C ILE A 435 -38.70 11.59 -0.05
N ASN A 436 -38.74 10.64 0.85
CA ASN A 436 -39.47 9.37 0.66
C ASN A 436 -41.00 9.53 0.82
N ASN A 437 -41.44 10.59 1.47
CA ASN A 437 -42.88 10.88 1.68
C ASN A 437 -43.47 11.83 0.62
N ASN A 438 -42.65 12.39 -0.26
CA ASN A 438 -43.05 13.19 -1.42
C ASN A 438 -42.91 12.37 -2.73
#